data_1de1bf96c983461bcb4c8b044e0fc5cd
#
_entry.id   1de1bf96c983461bcb4c8b044e0fc5cd
#
_cell.length_a   1.000
_cell.length_b   1.000
_cell.length_c   1.000
_cell.angle_alpha   90.00
_cell.angle_beta   90.00
_cell.angle_gamma   90.00
#
_symmetry.space_group_name_H-M   'P 1'
#
loop_
_entity.id
_entity.type
_entity.pdbx_description
1 polymer ?
#
loop_
_entity_poly.entity_id
_entity_poly.type
_entity_poly.pdbx_seq_one_letter_code
_entity_poly.pdbx_strand_id
1 'polypeptide(L)'
;VKADWCMPEESHIGFEIALILEGRQETMMENNVYSVGEGDILIIPPGFKHVSQCVSPDGMYYFSTHFNVDDPLFRQEMIKSNQLFFPAGTETNTKLQKVVHSWISMVRENGEYTTADRFRMQIALFELFGIFSQMISTGLEPRIAPSSVQYAKAIMEAIQSRFKPYREDESGEQTFRLEDVAASLGISPGYAQEVFRKVYGYSPRHYLSETKLHEAKVLIQQPNLPLNKVASLLGYSSLAHFSRQFKRWTGTSPLKYRQTLKPITDEQRS
;
A
#
# COMPACT_ATOMS: atom_id res chain seq x y z
N VAL A 1 18.45 -10.09 -1.58
CA VAL A 1 17.87 -11.10 -2.50
C VAL A 1 18.95 -11.64 -3.44
N LYS A 2 18.72 -12.83 -4.03
CA LYS A 2 19.64 -13.49 -4.93
C LYS A 2 19.58 -12.91 -6.35
N ALA A 3 20.58 -13.23 -7.18
CA ALA A 3 20.69 -12.77 -8.56
C ALA A 3 19.51 -13.11 -9.49
N ASP A 4 18.81 -14.21 -9.20
CA ASP A 4 17.65 -14.67 -9.99
C ASP A 4 16.29 -14.22 -9.41
N TRP A 5 16.32 -13.33 -8.43
CA TRP A 5 15.10 -12.86 -7.80
C TRP A 5 14.28 -12.00 -8.76
N CYS A 6 13.01 -12.35 -8.88
CA CYS A 6 12.02 -11.61 -9.64
C CYS A 6 10.69 -11.65 -8.87
N MET A 7 10.07 -10.49 -8.75
CA MET A 7 8.75 -10.36 -8.14
C MET A 7 7.66 -10.58 -9.18
N PRO A 8 6.57 -11.32 -8.86
CA PRO A 8 5.40 -11.39 -9.73
C PRO A 8 4.82 -9.99 -10.00
N GLU A 9 4.13 -9.81 -11.14
CA GLU A 9 3.40 -8.56 -11.42
C GLU A 9 2.44 -8.27 -10.26
N GLU A 10 2.59 -7.10 -9.67
CA GLU A 10 1.74 -6.62 -8.59
C GLU A 10 1.31 -5.16 -8.78
N SER A 11 0.34 -4.73 -8.01
CA SER A 11 -0.05 -3.33 -7.83
C SER A 11 -0.64 -3.16 -6.43
N HIS A 12 -0.49 -2.00 -5.84
CA HIS A 12 -0.94 -1.72 -4.47
C HIS A 12 -1.64 -0.36 -4.37
N ILE A 13 -2.37 -0.13 -3.27
CA ILE A 13 -3.13 1.10 -3.03
C ILE A 13 -2.30 2.25 -2.43
N GLY A 14 -1.16 1.93 -1.80
CA GLY A 14 -0.20 2.90 -1.29
C GLY A 14 0.80 3.32 -2.35
N PHE A 15 1.59 4.33 -2.05
CA PHE A 15 2.86 4.54 -2.73
C PHE A 15 3.88 3.55 -2.18
N GLU A 16 4.78 3.09 -3.01
CA GLU A 16 5.97 2.39 -2.57
C GLU A 16 7.19 3.29 -2.79
N ILE A 17 8.12 3.26 -1.84
CA ILE A 17 9.45 3.84 -2.00
C ILE A 17 10.46 2.71 -1.87
N ALA A 18 11.34 2.60 -2.85
CA ALA A 18 12.43 1.63 -2.89
C ALA A 18 13.78 2.34 -2.96
N LEU A 19 14.72 1.94 -2.11
CA LEU A 19 16.12 2.36 -2.12
C LEU A 19 17.00 1.14 -2.34
N ILE A 20 17.86 1.18 -3.36
CA ILE A 20 18.86 0.14 -3.57
C ILE A 20 20.08 0.46 -2.70
N LEU A 21 20.43 -0.49 -1.82
CA LEU A 21 21.56 -0.36 -0.90
C LEU A 21 22.85 -0.94 -1.51
N GLU A 22 22.72 -2.05 -2.25
CA GLU A 22 23.79 -2.70 -2.99
C GLU A 22 23.22 -3.38 -4.23
N GLY A 23 23.98 -3.39 -5.31
CA GLY A 23 23.58 -4.03 -6.56
C GLY A 23 22.68 -3.20 -7.45
N ARG A 24 21.82 -3.85 -8.22
CA ARG A 24 20.96 -3.20 -9.21
C ARG A 24 19.64 -3.94 -9.40
N GLN A 25 18.57 -3.18 -9.52
CA GLN A 25 17.23 -3.63 -9.84
C GLN A 25 16.77 -3.07 -11.19
N GLU A 26 16.04 -3.84 -11.94
CA GLU A 26 15.18 -3.33 -13.00
C GLU A 26 13.73 -3.44 -12.57
N THR A 27 12.99 -2.34 -12.70
CA THR A 27 11.55 -2.28 -12.45
C THR A 27 10.84 -1.90 -13.75
N MET A 28 10.05 -2.83 -14.26
CA MET A 28 9.12 -2.57 -15.35
C MET A 28 7.81 -2.05 -14.77
N MET A 29 7.42 -0.85 -15.13
CA MET A 29 6.21 -0.20 -14.63
C MET A 29 5.49 0.47 -15.79
N GLU A 30 4.25 0.08 -16.04
CA GLU A 30 3.49 0.45 -17.23
C GLU A 30 4.29 0.12 -18.50
N ASN A 31 4.69 1.13 -19.27
CA ASN A 31 5.48 0.95 -20.50
C ASN A 31 6.94 1.38 -20.34
N ASN A 32 7.39 1.63 -19.11
CA ASN A 32 8.74 2.12 -18.82
C ASN A 32 9.55 1.08 -18.06
N VAL A 33 10.85 1.06 -18.32
CA VAL A 33 11.82 0.26 -17.56
C VAL A 33 12.73 1.23 -16.80
N TYR A 34 12.78 1.06 -15.49
CA TYR A 34 13.65 1.83 -14.59
C TYR A 34 14.80 0.93 -14.16
N SER A 35 16.03 1.32 -14.53
CA SER A 35 17.23 0.67 -14.02
C SER A 35 17.69 1.45 -12.78
N VAL A 36 17.57 0.82 -11.61
CA VAL A 36 17.76 1.44 -10.29
C VAL A 36 19.00 0.84 -9.66
N GLY A 37 20.04 1.63 -9.50
CA GLY A 37 21.33 1.22 -8.94
C GLY A 37 21.50 1.62 -7.48
N GLU A 38 22.69 1.36 -6.96
CA GLU A 38 23.05 1.69 -5.57
C GLU A 38 22.86 3.18 -5.28
N GLY A 39 22.14 3.47 -4.20
CA GLY A 39 21.81 4.83 -3.77
C GLY A 39 20.65 5.47 -4.52
N ASP A 40 20.15 4.87 -5.59
CA ASP A 40 18.99 5.38 -6.32
C ASP A 40 17.69 5.10 -5.55
N ILE A 41 16.72 5.99 -5.69
CA ILE A 41 15.39 5.84 -5.14
C ILE A 41 14.36 5.80 -6.27
N LEU A 42 13.45 4.83 -6.19
CA LEU A 42 12.28 4.71 -7.06
C LEU A 42 11.01 4.84 -6.23
N ILE A 43 10.06 5.64 -6.74
CA ILE A 43 8.70 5.75 -6.20
C ILE A 43 7.75 5.06 -7.15
N ILE A 44 6.93 4.15 -6.63
CA ILE A 44 5.89 3.48 -7.40
C ILE A 44 4.53 4.02 -6.94
N PRO A 45 3.77 4.68 -7.84
CA PRO A 45 2.47 5.23 -7.48
C PRO A 45 1.41 4.14 -7.28
N PRO A 46 0.34 4.44 -6.53
CA PRO A 46 -0.76 3.52 -6.33
C PRO A 46 -1.45 3.15 -7.64
N GLY A 47 -1.78 1.86 -7.77
CA GLY A 47 -2.49 1.31 -8.92
C GLY A 47 -1.63 1.03 -10.15
N PHE A 48 -0.34 1.40 -10.15
CA PHE A 48 0.59 1.08 -11.22
C PHE A 48 1.01 -0.38 -11.12
N LYS A 49 0.80 -1.12 -12.21
CA LYS A 49 1.30 -2.48 -12.32
C LYS A 49 2.79 -2.46 -12.57
N HIS A 50 3.50 -3.26 -11.79
CA HIS A 50 4.96 -3.32 -11.89
C HIS A 50 5.50 -4.72 -11.61
N VAL A 51 6.70 -4.95 -12.15
CA VAL A 51 7.51 -6.15 -11.95
C VAL A 51 8.92 -5.67 -11.63
N SER A 52 9.49 -6.12 -10.53
CA SER A 52 10.87 -5.81 -10.14
C SER A 52 11.73 -7.06 -10.17
N GLN A 53 12.94 -6.97 -10.72
CA GLN A 53 13.91 -8.07 -10.79
C GLN A 53 15.31 -7.62 -10.43
N CYS A 54 16.08 -8.51 -9.81
CA CYS A 54 17.51 -8.30 -9.60
C CYS A 54 18.25 -8.57 -10.91
N VAL A 55 19.13 -7.64 -11.31
CA VAL A 55 19.98 -7.80 -12.51
C VAL A 55 21.47 -7.82 -12.16
N SER A 56 21.83 -7.80 -10.88
CA SER A 56 23.21 -7.96 -10.42
C SER A 56 23.58 -9.44 -10.28
N PRO A 57 24.76 -9.86 -10.75
CA PRO A 57 25.17 -11.26 -10.68
C PRO A 57 25.36 -11.78 -9.25
N ASP A 58 25.69 -10.91 -8.30
CA ASP A 58 25.91 -11.23 -6.90
C ASP A 58 24.65 -11.04 -6.03
N GLY A 59 23.52 -10.67 -6.65
CA GLY A 59 22.29 -10.32 -5.94
C GLY A 59 22.23 -8.85 -5.61
N MET A 60 21.27 -8.45 -4.78
CA MET A 60 21.10 -7.08 -4.33
C MET A 60 20.59 -6.97 -2.90
N TYR A 61 20.90 -5.86 -2.24
CA TYR A 61 20.26 -5.42 -1.02
C TYR A 61 19.42 -4.18 -1.31
N TYR A 62 18.19 -4.18 -0.82
CA TYR A 62 17.29 -3.05 -0.99
C TYR A 62 16.39 -2.89 0.23
N PHE A 63 15.89 -1.70 0.41
CA PHE A 63 14.80 -1.39 1.34
C PHE A 63 13.59 -0.93 0.54
N SER A 64 12.43 -1.46 0.87
CA SER A 64 11.16 -1.01 0.30
C SER A 64 10.12 -0.92 1.40
N THR A 65 9.27 0.09 1.30
CA THR A 65 8.13 0.27 2.19
C THR A 65 6.98 0.98 1.50
N HIS A 66 5.77 0.69 1.98
CA HIS A 66 4.56 1.32 1.47
C HIS A 66 4.08 2.42 2.41
N PHE A 67 3.57 3.51 1.85
CA PHE A 67 2.95 4.59 2.60
C PHE A 67 1.69 5.10 1.90
N ASN A 68 0.78 5.69 2.67
CA ASN A 68 -0.43 6.29 2.14
C ASN A 68 -0.40 7.81 2.29
N VAL A 69 -1.03 8.49 1.36
CA VAL A 69 -1.30 9.92 1.39
C VAL A 69 -2.80 10.09 1.51
N ASP A 70 -3.25 10.58 2.65
CA ASP A 70 -4.68 10.74 2.95
C ASP A 70 -5.26 12.01 2.32
N ASP A 71 -4.45 13.03 2.07
CA ASP A 71 -4.89 14.22 1.33
C ASP A 71 -5.06 13.89 -0.15
N PRO A 72 -6.30 13.98 -0.69
CA PRO A 72 -6.57 13.57 -2.06
C PRO A 72 -5.92 14.46 -3.12
N LEU A 73 -5.74 15.76 -2.84
CA LEU A 73 -5.13 16.70 -3.78
C LEU A 73 -3.63 16.44 -3.85
N PHE A 74 -2.97 16.39 -2.71
CA PHE A 74 -1.55 16.10 -2.63
C PHE A 74 -1.20 14.73 -3.25
N ARG A 75 -2.03 13.69 -2.94
CA ARG A 75 -1.90 12.37 -3.57
C ARG A 75 -1.97 12.44 -5.10
N GLN A 76 -2.95 13.18 -5.63
CA GLN A 76 -3.10 13.33 -7.07
C GLN A 76 -1.92 14.08 -7.70
N GLU A 77 -1.44 15.12 -7.05
CA GLU A 77 -0.28 15.87 -7.51
C GLU A 77 0.98 14.99 -7.55
N MET A 78 1.20 14.17 -6.53
CA MET A 78 2.28 13.18 -6.53
C MET A 78 2.17 12.20 -7.70
N ILE A 79 0.97 11.64 -7.98
CA ILE A 79 0.76 10.71 -9.11
C ILE A 79 1.05 11.42 -10.45
N LYS A 80 0.63 12.68 -10.59
CA LYS A 80 0.78 13.45 -11.83
C LYS A 80 2.17 14.01 -12.07
N SER A 81 2.95 14.23 -11.01
CA SER A 81 4.29 14.80 -11.12
C SER A 81 5.20 13.97 -12.03
N ASN A 82 4.89 12.68 -12.19
CA ASN A 82 5.63 11.71 -12.98
C ASN A 82 7.15 11.67 -12.66
N GLN A 83 7.53 12.29 -11.53
CA GLN A 83 8.90 12.25 -11.05
C GLN A 83 9.04 11.06 -10.09
N LEU A 84 9.31 9.91 -10.65
CA LEU A 84 9.30 8.63 -9.96
C LEU A 84 10.70 8.14 -9.62
N PHE A 85 11.71 8.57 -10.37
CA PHE A 85 13.10 8.14 -10.23
C PHE A 85 13.99 9.29 -9.74
N PHE A 86 14.77 9.03 -8.71
CA PHE A 86 15.65 9.96 -8.05
C PHE A 86 17.07 9.39 -8.03
N PRO A 87 17.91 9.79 -8.99
CA PRO A 87 19.30 9.32 -9.06
C PRO A 87 20.13 9.68 -7.84
N ALA A 88 21.00 8.76 -7.42
CA ALA A 88 21.96 8.99 -6.36
C ALA A 88 22.77 10.28 -6.59
N GLY A 89 23.09 10.99 -5.51
CA GLY A 89 23.86 12.23 -5.55
C GLY A 89 23.08 13.49 -5.93
N THR A 90 21.81 13.39 -6.32
CA THR A 90 20.96 14.57 -6.50
C THR A 90 20.53 15.15 -5.15
N GLU A 91 20.23 16.45 -5.10
CA GLU A 91 19.80 17.12 -3.86
C GLU A 91 18.54 16.48 -3.27
N THR A 92 17.56 16.22 -4.12
CA THR A 92 16.30 15.57 -3.69
C THR A 92 16.54 14.17 -3.21
N ASN A 93 17.32 13.36 -3.93
CA ASN A 93 17.67 12.01 -3.50
C ASN A 93 18.37 12.03 -2.14
N THR A 94 19.31 12.94 -1.91
CA THR A 94 20.00 13.09 -0.62
C THR A 94 19.03 13.37 0.53
N LYS A 95 18.02 14.19 0.30
CA LYS A 95 16.95 14.45 1.30
C LYS A 95 16.09 13.19 1.54
N LEU A 96 15.68 12.52 0.47
CA LEU A 96 14.89 11.28 0.55
C LEU A 96 15.64 10.14 1.25
N GLN A 97 16.94 9.99 0.95
CA GLN A 97 17.78 8.97 1.61
C GLN A 97 17.82 9.16 3.13
N LYS A 98 17.90 10.39 3.64
CA LYS A 98 17.86 10.63 5.09
C LYS A 98 16.60 10.07 5.74
N VAL A 99 15.45 10.30 5.10
CA VAL A 99 14.16 9.76 5.57
C VAL A 99 14.15 8.23 5.53
N VAL A 100 14.58 7.65 4.40
CA VAL A 100 14.59 6.18 4.22
C VAL A 100 15.54 5.53 5.21
N HIS A 101 16.75 6.08 5.41
CA HIS A 101 17.69 5.55 6.40
C HIS A 101 17.17 5.70 7.84
N SER A 102 16.39 6.74 8.14
CA SER A 102 15.69 6.83 9.42
C SER A 102 14.73 5.65 9.61
N TRP A 103 13.94 5.28 8.59
CA TRP A 103 13.09 4.09 8.66
C TRP A 103 13.88 2.79 8.79
N ILE A 104 14.94 2.62 7.99
CA ILE A 104 15.83 1.44 8.08
C ILE A 104 16.35 1.26 9.51
N SER A 105 16.79 2.34 10.15
CA SER A 105 17.29 2.29 11.54
C SER A 105 16.25 1.88 12.58
N MET A 106 14.97 1.98 12.23
CA MET A 106 13.85 1.60 13.10
C MET A 106 13.35 0.18 12.85
N VAL A 107 13.84 -0.52 11.81
CA VAL A 107 13.45 -1.91 11.55
C VAL A 107 13.86 -2.81 12.72
N ARG A 108 12.93 -3.61 13.23
CA ARG A 108 13.13 -4.55 14.34
C ARG A 108 12.92 -5.97 13.85
N GLU A 109 13.85 -6.86 14.13
CA GLU A 109 13.74 -8.28 13.74
C GLU A 109 12.54 -8.98 14.40
N ASN A 110 12.21 -8.60 15.65
CA ASN A 110 11.06 -9.15 16.38
C ASN A 110 9.71 -8.52 16.02
N GLY A 111 9.69 -7.47 15.19
CA GLY A 111 8.47 -6.75 14.81
C GLY A 111 7.78 -5.99 15.94
N GLU A 112 8.40 -5.87 17.12
CA GLU A 112 7.84 -5.14 18.26
C GLU A 112 8.24 -3.66 18.22
N TYR A 113 7.24 -2.80 18.10
CA TYR A 113 7.42 -1.35 18.05
C TYR A 113 6.78 -0.67 19.24
N THR A 114 7.56 0.19 19.91
CA THR A 114 7.07 1.04 20.97
C THR A 114 6.20 2.18 20.42
N THR A 115 5.43 2.84 21.26
CA THR A 115 4.71 4.06 20.88
C THR A 115 5.66 5.13 20.34
N ALA A 116 6.85 5.27 20.94
CA ALA A 116 7.87 6.21 20.48
C ALA A 116 8.38 5.87 19.07
N ASP A 117 8.60 4.59 18.75
CA ASP A 117 9.01 4.16 17.42
C ASP A 117 7.93 4.50 16.37
N ARG A 118 6.66 4.28 16.71
CA ARG A 118 5.53 4.63 15.84
C ARG A 118 5.47 6.13 15.53
N PHE A 119 5.66 6.98 16.54
CA PHE A 119 5.71 8.43 16.32
C PHE A 119 6.93 8.85 15.50
N ARG A 120 8.10 8.23 15.69
CA ARG A 120 9.28 8.50 14.88
C ARG A 120 9.05 8.13 13.40
N MET A 121 8.40 6.99 13.14
CA MET A 121 8.01 6.61 11.77
C MET A 121 7.07 7.64 11.15
N GLN A 122 6.10 8.16 11.90
CA GLN A 122 5.19 9.20 11.43
C GLN A 122 5.90 10.53 11.16
N ILE A 123 6.83 10.94 12.03
CA ILE A 123 7.64 12.15 11.81
C ILE A 123 8.41 12.03 10.48
N ALA A 124 9.09 10.90 10.24
CA ALA A 124 9.81 10.66 9.01
C ALA A 124 8.87 10.63 7.79
N LEU A 125 7.63 10.13 7.92
CA LEU A 125 6.62 10.19 6.87
C LEU A 125 6.21 11.63 6.54
N PHE A 126 6.00 12.48 7.55
CA PHE A 126 5.69 13.89 7.32
C PHE A 126 6.87 14.66 6.73
N GLU A 127 8.10 14.30 7.06
CA GLU A 127 9.31 14.86 6.43
C GLU A 127 9.34 14.49 4.93
N LEU A 128 9.03 13.23 4.59
CA LEU A 128 8.86 12.79 3.21
C LEU A 128 7.83 13.63 2.46
N PHE A 129 6.66 13.86 3.06
CA PHE A 129 5.61 14.69 2.47
C PHE A 129 6.06 16.14 2.28
N GLY A 130 6.86 16.68 3.21
CA GLY A 130 7.46 18.00 3.09
C GLY A 130 8.38 18.12 1.88
N ILE A 131 9.22 17.11 1.63
CA ILE A 131 10.10 17.05 0.46
C ILE A 131 9.26 17.03 -0.83
N PHE A 132 8.29 16.15 -0.94
CA PHE A 132 7.42 16.06 -2.13
C PHE A 132 6.60 17.33 -2.34
N SER A 133 6.07 17.93 -1.29
CA SER A 133 5.31 19.19 -1.36
C SER A 133 6.15 20.32 -1.97
N GLN A 134 7.43 20.44 -1.59
CA GLN A 134 8.35 21.44 -2.17
C GLN A 134 8.59 21.19 -3.67
N MET A 135 8.68 19.93 -4.09
CA MET A 135 8.88 19.57 -5.50
C MET A 135 7.65 19.88 -6.36
N ILE A 136 6.46 19.65 -5.82
CA ILE A 136 5.19 19.79 -6.53
C ILE A 136 4.78 21.27 -6.64
N SER A 137 5.07 22.08 -5.63
CA SER A 137 4.65 23.50 -5.53
C SER A 137 5.14 24.38 -6.69
N THR A 138 6.00 23.88 -7.54
CA THR A 138 6.61 24.64 -8.64
C THR A 138 5.79 24.70 -9.93
N GLY A 139 4.57 24.17 -10.01
CA GLY A 139 3.90 24.27 -11.30
C GLY A 139 2.52 23.68 -11.58
N LEU A 140 1.73 23.26 -10.63
CA LEU A 140 0.44 22.62 -10.95
C LEU A 140 -0.77 23.38 -10.39
N GLU A 141 -1.56 24.00 -11.27
CA GLU A 141 -2.94 24.37 -10.98
C GLU A 141 -3.78 23.11 -10.73
N PRO A 142 -4.66 23.09 -9.71
CA PRO A 142 -5.53 21.95 -9.45
C PRO A 142 -6.46 21.72 -10.65
N ARG A 143 -6.25 20.63 -11.39
CA ARG A 143 -7.06 20.29 -12.58
C ARG A 143 -8.34 19.51 -12.26
N ILE A 144 -8.64 19.27 -10.99
CA ILE A 144 -9.87 18.57 -10.55
C ILE A 144 -10.75 19.56 -9.79
N ALA A 145 -12.02 19.59 -10.15
CA ALA A 145 -13.01 20.40 -9.44
C ALA A 145 -13.07 20.00 -7.95
N PRO A 146 -13.15 20.94 -7.01
CA PRO A 146 -13.24 20.64 -5.58
C PRO A 146 -14.37 19.67 -5.22
N SER A 147 -15.51 19.72 -5.91
CA SER A 147 -16.62 18.79 -5.75
C SER A 147 -16.24 17.34 -6.07
N SER A 148 -15.44 17.12 -7.12
CA SER A 148 -14.96 15.77 -7.49
C SER A 148 -14.06 15.17 -6.41
N VAL A 149 -13.22 15.99 -5.77
CA VAL A 149 -12.38 15.56 -4.64
C VAL A 149 -13.25 15.18 -3.45
N GLN A 150 -14.28 15.98 -3.14
CA GLN A 150 -15.21 15.69 -2.05
C GLN A 150 -15.97 14.39 -2.28
N TYR A 151 -16.46 14.14 -3.50
CA TYR A 151 -17.12 12.88 -3.84
C TYR A 151 -16.19 11.68 -3.69
N ALA A 152 -14.97 11.77 -4.22
CA ALA A 152 -13.99 10.69 -4.10
C ALA A 152 -13.65 10.39 -2.63
N LYS A 153 -13.48 11.43 -1.81
CA LYS A 153 -13.25 11.31 -0.36
C LYS A 153 -14.42 10.64 0.35
N ALA A 154 -15.64 11.06 0.08
CA ALA A 154 -16.83 10.46 0.68
C ALA A 154 -16.97 8.96 0.33
N ILE A 155 -16.66 8.57 -0.92
CA ILE A 155 -16.64 7.16 -1.34
C ILE A 155 -15.56 6.39 -0.56
N MET A 156 -14.36 6.95 -0.42
CA MET A 156 -13.28 6.32 0.36
C MET A 156 -13.68 6.13 1.82
N GLU A 157 -14.23 7.16 2.46
CA GLU A 157 -14.70 7.10 3.85
C GLU A 157 -15.83 6.07 4.03
N ALA A 158 -16.72 5.96 3.05
CA ALA A 158 -17.76 4.94 3.06
C ALA A 158 -17.19 3.51 2.96
N ILE A 159 -16.11 3.30 2.22
CA ILE A 159 -15.40 2.02 2.19
C ILE A 159 -14.70 1.76 3.53
N GLN A 160 -13.94 2.73 4.05
CA GLN A 160 -13.18 2.59 5.28
C GLN A 160 -14.07 2.37 6.51
N SER A 161 -15.24 3.03 6.56
CA SER A 161 -16.17 2.90 7.68
C SER A 161 -16.63 1.46 7.93
N ARG A 162 -16.56 0.61 6.88
CA ARG A 162 -16.89 -0.83 6.95
C ARG A 162 -15.88 -1.65 7.74
N PHE A 163 -14.65 -1.15 7.88
CA PHE A 163 -13.54 -1.84 8.54
C PHE A 163 -13.18 -1.22 9.88
N LYS A 164 -13.96 -0.21 10.37
CA LYS A 164 -13.80 0.28 11.74
C LYS A 164 -14.12 -0.83 12.74
N PRO A 165 -13.41 -0.90 13.87
CA PRO A 165 -13.57 -2.00 14.82
C PRO A 165 -15.04 -2.22 15.17
N TYR A 166 -15.44 -3.46 15.01
CA TYR A 166 -16.77 -4.01 15.21
C TYR A 166 -17.33 -3.58 16.57
N ARG A 167 -18.42 -2.85 16.56
CA ARG A 167 -19.33 -2.76 17.71
C ARG A 167 -20.19 -4.04 17.68
N GLU A 168 -20.20 -4.79 18.76
CA GLU A 168 -20.86 -6.11 18.89
C GLU A 168 -22.36 -6.10 18.58
N ASP A 169 -22.98 -4.93 18.45
CA ASP A 169 -24.43 -4.77 18.31
C ASP A 169 -24.96 -4.63 16.87
N GLU A 170 -24.11 -4.58 15.83
CA GLU A 170 -24.56 -4.47 14.44
C GLU A 170 -24.33 -5.77 13.67
N SER A 171 -25.22 -6.76 13.90
CA SER A 171 -25.32 -7.99 13.11
C SER A 171 -26.04 -7.74 11.76
N GLY A 172 -25.46 -6.96 10.89
CA GLY A 172 -25.96 -6.72 9.56
C GLY A 172 -24.86 -6.86 8.51
N GLU A 173 -24.92 -7.90 7.68
CA GLU A 173 -24.16 -8.03 6.43
C GLU A 173 -24.52 -6.88 5.49
N GLN A 174 -24.01 -5.68 5.75
CA GLN A 174 -24.15 -4.60 4.79
C GLN A 174 -23.04 -4.73 3.76
N THR A 175 -23.30 -5.39 2.66
CA THR A 175 -22.40 -5.42 1.49
C THR A 175 -22.22 -4.00 0.97
N PHE A 176 -20.96 -3.53 0.84
CA PHE A 176 -20.68 -2.25 0.19
C PHE A 176 -21.20 -2.26 -1.24
N ARG A 177 -22.05 -1.32 -1.57
CA ARG A 177 -22.51 -1.05 -2.94
C ARG A 177 -22.18 0.38 -3.30
N LEU A 178 -21.41 0.54 -4.37
CA LEU A 178 -21.05 1.87 -4.88
C LEU A 178 -22.30 2.64 -5.30
N GLU A 179 -23.31 1.94 -5.77
CA GLU A 179 -24.60 2.50 -6.18
C GLU A 179 -25.30 3.23 -5.03
N ASP A 180 -25.29 2.66 -3.84
CA ASP A 180 -25.92 3.25 -2.65
C ASP A 180 -25.19 4.52 -2.22
N VAL A 181 -23.85 4.49 -2.24
CA VAL A 181 -23.01 5.65 -1.93
C VAL A 181 -23.19 6.75 -2.98
N ALA A 182 -23.20 6.39 -4.25
CA ALA A 182 -23.41 7.35 -5.34
C ALA A 182 -24.79 8.02 -5.23
N ALA A 183 -25.83 7.24 -4.93
CA ALA A 183 -27.17 7.76 -4.72
C ALA A 183 -27.24 8.74 -3.54
N SER A 184 -26.59 8.44 -2.41
CA SER A 184 -26.52 9.34 -1.26
C SER A 184 -25.78 10.65 -1.54
N LEU A 185 -24.89 10.66 -2.53
CA LEU A 185 -24.13 11.83 -2.98
C LEU A 185 -24.82 12.58 -4.14
N GLY A 186 -25.96 12.08 -4.63
CA GLY A 186 -26.68 12.66 -5.76
C GLY A 186 -25.95 12.55 -7.10
N ILE A 187 -25.11 11.54 -7.29
CA ILE A 187 -24.32 11.31 -8.50
C ILE A 187 -24.58 9.92 -9.09
N SER A 188 -24.28 9.74 -10.37
CA SER A 188 -24.38 8.43 -11.00
C SER A 188 -23.25 7.49 -10.55
N PRO A 189 -23.47 6.15 -10.50
CA PRO A 189 -22.41 5.19 -10.18
C PRO A 189 -21.22 5.26 -11.14
N GLY A 190 -21.45 5.52 -12.42
CA GLY A 190 -20.39 5.71 -13.42
C GLY A 190 -19.51 6.91 -13.09
N TYR A 191 -20.13 8.05 -12.76
CA TYR A 191 -19.39 9.25 -12.34
C TYR A 191 -18.66 9.04 -11.01
N ALA A 192 -19.27 8.34 -10.03
CA ALA A 192 -18.63 7.97 -8.78
C ALA A 192 -17.34 7.14 -9.03
N GLN A 193 -17.40 6.18 -9.95
CA GLN A 193 -16.23 5.38 -10.33
C GLN A 193 -15.15 6.23 -11.01
N GLU A 194 -15.53 7.12 -11.91
CA GLU A 194 -14.62 8.00 -12.64
C GLU A 194 -13.90 8.97 -11.70
N VAL A 195 -14.64 9.70 -10.84
CA VAL A 195 -14.02 10.68 -9.92
C VAL A 195 -13.10 9.99 -8.93
N PHE A 196 -13.50 8.83 -8.40
CA PHE A 196 -12.65 8.07 -7.48
C PHE A 196 -11.34 7.65 -8.16
N ARG A 197 -11.42 7.11 -9.39
CA ARG A 197 -10.24 6.72 -10.16
C ARG A 197 -9.36 7.92 -10.51
N LYS A 198 -9.96 9.06 -10.83
CA LYS A 198 -9.26 10.29 -11.18
C LYS A 198 -8.47 10.87 -9.99
N VAL A 199 -9.01 10.73 -8.77
CA VAL A 199 -8.41 11.25 -7.54
C VAL A 199 -7.40 10.26 -6.93
N TYR A 200 -7.76 8.97 -6.87
CA TYR A 200 -6.96 7.96 -6.17
C TYR A 200 -6.09 7.07 -7.07
N GLY A 201 -6.25 7.14 -8.40
CA GLY A 201 -5.48 6.35 -9.37
C GLY A 201 -6.03 4.94 -9.65
N TYR A 202 -6.99 4.45 -8.87
CA TYR A 202 -7.60 3.11 -8.99
C TYR A 202 -9.12 3.13 -8.75
N SER A 203 -9.78 2.02 -9.08
CA SER A 203 -11.23 1.92 -8.90
C SER A 203 -11.64 1.73 -7.43
N PRO A 204 -12.88 2.14 -7.03
CA PRO A 204 -13.42 1.85 -5.69
C PRO A 204 -13.40 0.35 -5.35
N ARG A 205 -13.66 -0.50 -6.34
CA ARG A 205 -13.63 -1.96 -6.17
C ARG A 205 -12.22 -2.48 -5.86
N HIS A 206 -11.21 -1.94 -6.53
CA HIS A 206 -9.81 -2.28 -6.25
C HIS A 206 -9.45 -1.87 -4.83
N TYR A 207 -9.76 -0.63 -4.44
CA TYR A 207 -9.54 -0.14 -3.09
C TYR A 207 -10.20 -1.01 -2.02
N LEU A 208 -11.47 -1.38 -2.22
CA LEU A 208 -12.18 -2.28 -1.32
C LEU A 208 -11.48 -3.65 -1.19
N SER A 209 -10.98 -4.19 -2.31
CA SER A 209 -10.29 -5.49 -2.31
C SER A 209 -8.98 -5.43 -1.51
N GLU A 210 -8.19 -4.40 -1.71
CA GLU A 210 -6.93 -4.19 -1.00
C GLU A 210 -7.16 -3.91 0.49
N THR A 211 -8.17 -3.10 0.82
CA THR A 211 -8.55 -2.86 2.22
C THR A 211 -8.96 -4.18 2.89
N LYS A 212 -9.75 -5.01 2.20
CA LYS A 212 -10.09 -6.36 2.70
C LYS A 212 -8.87 -7.24 2.91
N LEU A 213 -7.91 -7.21 2.00
CA LEU A 213 -6.67 -7.96 2.13
C LEU A 213 -5.84 -7.48 3.32
N HIS A 214 -5.69 -6.17 3.48
CA HIS A 214 -4.99 -5.57 4.61
C HIS A 214 -5.61 -6.01 5.94
N GLU A 215 -6.93 -5.82 6.09
CA GLU A 215 -7.66 -6.24 7.29
C GLU A 215 -7.58 -7.75 7.52
N ALA A 216 -7.62 -8.55 6.45
CA ALA A 216 -7.43 -9.99 6.55
C ALA A 216 -6.07 -10.35 7.16
N LYS A 217 -5.00 -9.70 6.69
CA LYS A 217 -3.65 -9.92 7.23
C LYS A 217 -3.57 -9.53 8.71
N VAL A 218 -4.17 -8.40 9.11
CA VAL A 218 -4.22 -7.95 10.51
C VAL A 218 -4.98 -8.92 11.40
N LEU A 219 -6.18 -9.33 10.97
CA LEU A 219 -7.02 -10.25 11.75
C LEU A 219 -6.41 -11.67 11.85
N ILE A 220 -5.77 -12.15 10.79
CA ILE A 220 -5.10 -13.46 10.77
C ILE A 220 -3.93 -13.51 11.77
N GLN A 221 -3.27 -12.38 12.04
CA GLN A 221 -2.17 -12.31 13.03
C GLN A 221 -2.63 -12.55 14.45
N GLN A 222 -3.92 -12.38 14.75
CA GLN A 222 -4.47 -12.62 16.08
C GLN A 222 -4.57 -14.14 16.35
N PRO A 223 -3.77 -14.73 17.27
CA PRO A 223 -3.68 -16.18 17.42
C PRO A 223 -4.99 -16.83 17.85
N ASN A 224 -5.77 -16.12 18.67
CA ASN A 224 -7.01 -16.62 19.27
C ASN A 224 -8.25 -16.35 18.41
N LEU A 225 -8.13 -15.66 17.27
CA LEU A 225 -9.27 -15.38 16.41
C LEU A 225 -9.43 -16.51 15.38
N PRO A 226 -10.53 -17.31 15.43
CA PRO A 226 -10.78 -18.39 14.47
C PRO A 226 -10.91 -17.85 13.03
N LEU A 227 -10.39 -18.59 12.04
CA LEU A 227 -10.44 -18.16 10.64
C LEU A 227 -11.85 -18.04 10.06
N ASN A 228 -12.82 -18.80 10.57
CA ASN A 228 -14.24 -18.63 10.21
C ASN A 228 -14.78 -17.28 10.70
N LYS A 229 -14.36 -16.82 11.90
CA LYS A 229 -14.73 -15.51 12.42
C LYS A 229 -14.07 -14.39 11.60
N VAL A 230 -12.78 -14.55 11.21
CA VAL A 230 -12.10 -13.64 10.28
C VAL A 230 -12.88 -13.53 8.97
N ALA A 231 -13.28 -14.65 8.37
CA ALA A 231 -14.08 -14.67 7.15
C ALA A 231 -15.39 -13.88 7.30
N SER A 232 -16.12 -14.13 8.40
CA SER A 232 -17.38 -13.43 8.71
C SER A 232 -17.16 -11.92 8.89
N LEU A 233 -16.14 -11.50 9.66
CA LEU A 233 -15.81 -10.08 9.88
C LEU A 233 -15.48 -9.33 8.58
N LEU A 234 -14.92 -10.03 7.59
CA LEU A 234 -14.60 -9.47 6.27
C LEU A 234 -15.76 -9.56 5.28
N GLY A 235 -16.96 -10.01 5.72
CA GLY A 235 -18.16 -10.12 4.89
C GLY A 235 -18.13 -11.28 3.90
N TYR A 236 -17.44 -12.38 4.22
CA TYR A 236 -17.49 -13.62 3.43
C TYR A 236 -18.54 -14.58 3.99
N SER A 237 -19.39 -15.10 3.12
CA SER A 237 -20.43 -16.07 3.47
C SER A 237 -19.89 -17.44 3.93
N SER A 238 -18.62 -17.74 3.66
CA SER A 238 -17.98 -18.97 4.11
C SER A 238 -16.46 -18.86 4.20
N LEU A 239 -15.87 -19.66 5.10
CA LEU A 239 -14.41 -19.80 5.22
C LEU A 239 -13.78 -20.30 3.91
N ALA A 240 -14.46 -21.16 3.17
CA ALA A 240 -13.96 -21.68 1.90
C ALA A 240 -13.86 -20.57 0.83
N HIS A 241 -14.83 -19.67 0.77
CA HIS A 241 -14.79 -18.51 -0.13
C HIS A 241 -13.66 -17.56 0.27
N PHE A 242 -13.55 -17.20 1.54
CA PHE A 242 -12.46 -16.38 2.06
C PHE A 242 -11.09 -17.00 1.75
N SER A 243 -10.90 -18.29 2.04
CA SER A 243 -9.62 -18.98 1.84
C SER A 243 -9.18 -18.99 0.37
N ARG A 244 -10.12 -19.22 -0.57
CA ARG A 244 -9.82 -19.12 -2.01
C ARG A 244 -9.40 -17.71 -2.41
N GLN A 245 -10.13 -16.70 -1.94
CA GLN A 245 -9.81 -15.31 -2.27
C GLN A 245 -8.49 -14.86 -1.66
N PHE A 246 -8.23 -15.20 -0.40
CA PHE A 246 -6.96 -14.89 0.26
C PHE A 246 -5.77 -15.56 -0.43
N LYS A 247 -5.92 -16.85 -0.80
CA LYS A 247 -4.88 -17.55 -1.57
C LYS A 247 -4.65 -16.92 -2.96
N ARG A 248 -5.70 -16.42 -3.60
CA ARG A 248 -5.59 -15.70 -4.88
C ARG A 248 -4.79 -14.39 -4.72
N TRP A 249 -4.93 -13.70 -3.60
CA TRP A 249 -4.22 -12.45 -3.32
C TRP A 249 -2.77 -12.65 -2.87
N THR A 250 -2.50 -13.70 -2.07
CA THR A 250 -1.22 -13.88 -1.34
C THR A 250 -0.41 -15.09 -1.80
N GLY A 251 -0.95 -15.88 -2.72
CA GLY A 251 -0.33 -17.15 -3.13
C GLY A 251 -0.46 -18.28 -2.11
N THR A 252 -0.87 -18.01 -0.86
CA THR A 252 -0.90 -18.98 0.24
C THR A 252 -2.25 -18.99 0.97
N SER A 253 -2.59 -20.10 1.64
CA SER A 253 -3.83 -20.16 2.43
C SER A 253 -3.73 -19.32 3.71
N PRO A 254 -4.87 -18.83 4.27
CA PRO A 254 -4.88 -18.08 5.54
C PRO A 254 -4.23 -18.84 6.69
N LEU A 255 -4.43 -20.16 6.76
CA LEU A 255 -3.84 -21.01 7.79
C LEU A 255 -2.32 -21.06 7.66
N LYS A 256 -1.81 -21.31 6.45
CA LYS A 256 -0.37 -21.34 6.18
C LYS A 256 0.25 -19.97 6.44
N TYR A 257 -0.40 -18.88 6.03
CA TYR A 257 0.03 -17.52 6.32
C TYR A 257 0.15 -17.27 7.83
N ARG A 258 -0.85 -17.69 8.64
CA ARG A 258 -0.78 -17.60 10.11
C ARG A 258 0.39 -18.39 10.70
N GLN A 259 0.72 -19.54 10.14
CA GLN A 259 1.83 -20.38 10.60
C GLN A 259 3.20 -19.73 10.32
N THR A 260 3.35 -19.02 9.20
CA THR A 260 4.60 -18.31 8.86
C THR A 260 4.85 -17.09 9.76
N LEU A 261 3.82 -16.59 10.44
CA LEU A 261 3.92 -15.45 11.37
C LEU A 261 4.27 -15.86 12.81
N LYS A 262 4.21 -17.16 13.14
CA LYS A 262 4.68 -17.66 14.46
C LYS A 262 6.21 -17.64 14.45
N PRO A 263 6.86 -17.12 15.51
CA PRO A 263 8.30 -17.28 15.65
C PRO A 263 8.64 -18.79 15.59
N ILE A 264 9.69 -19.12 14.87
CA ILE A 264 10.23 -20.50 14.83
C ILE A 264 10.69 -20.79 16.25
N THR A 265 9.94 -21.62 16.97
CA THR A 265 10.34 -22.12 18.28
C THR A 265 11.51 -23.08 18.08
N ASP A 266 12.51 -23.04 18.98
CA ASP A 266 13.77 -23.81 18.90
C ASP A 266 13.59 -25.35 18.72
N GLU A 267 12.38 -25.88 18.92
CA GLU A 267 12.06 -27.29 18.68
C GLU A 267 12.03 -27.71 17.20
N GLN A 268 12.10 -26.78 16.24
CA GLN A 268 12.13 -27.08 14.80
C GLN A 268 13.55 -26.96 14.19
N ARG A 269 14.57 -26.75 15.00
CA ARG A 269 16.00 -26.71 14.60
C ARG A 269 16.77 -27.99 14.82
N SER A 270 16.09 -29.08 15.18
CA SER A 270 16.71 -30.40 15.37
C SER A 270 16.55 -31.30 14.16
#